data_a88cc5fa151f8168774bc2aabb614a9b
#
_entry.id   a88cc5fa151f8168774bc2aabb614a9b
#
_cell.length_a   1.000
_cell.length_b   1.000
_cell.length_c   1.000
_cell.angle_alpha   90.00
_cell.angle_beta   90.00
_cell.angle_gamma   90.00
#
_symmetry.space_group_name_H-M   'P 1'
#
loop_
_entity.id
_entity.type
_entity.pdbx_description
1 polymer ?
#
loop_
_entity_poly.entity_id
_entity_poly.type
_entity_poly.pdbx_seq_one_letter_code
_entity_poly.pdbx_strand_id
1 'polypeptide(L)'
;MTTKEKIIITSLELFAQKGYDGVSVREIAAKVGVQASALYKHFSNKDEILNGVVSATSEKIKESYQVNQIPEAVKNKDEITQSYEAFSTRQLCDLTWNIFQLFTKDPMVSNFRKLLMREQFENKHIAKLYDDFFVEGAVNNFAKIFQQFSADGFFKPVDSRMIALHFYAPIQLLFQKYDCEPECESQIKELLYQHIELFGKNFSAKN
;
A
#
# COMPACT_ATOMS: atom_id res chain seq x y z
N MET A 1 -23.18 6.27 3.90
CA MET A 1 -22.60 5.43 2.82
C MET A 1 -23.56 5.42 1.63
N THR A 2 -23.13 5.91 0.49
CA THR A 2 -23.89 5.97 -0.76
C THR A 2 -23.99 4.58 -1.41
N THR A 3 -24.89 4.40 -2.38
CA THR A 3 -24.99 3.15 -3.16
C THR A 3 -23.69 2.85 -3.91
N LYS A 4 -23.02 3.88 -4.44
CA LYS A 4 -21.73 3.72 -5.15
C LYS A 4 -20.64 3.18 -4.21
N GLU A 5 -20.54 3.71 -3.00
CA GLU A 5 -19.59 3.21 -1.98
C GLU A 5 -19.90 1.77 -1.57
N LYS A 6 -21.19 1.42 -1.39
CA LYS A 6 -21.59 0.04 -1.11
C LYS A 6 -21.15 -0.92 -2.22
N ILE A 7 -21.35 -0.54 -3.49
CA ILE A 7 -20.92 -1.34 -4.63
C ILE A 7 -19.40 -1.57 -4.58
N ILE A 8 -18.61 -0.53 -4.37
CA ILE A 8 -17.14 -0.61 -4.31
C ILE A 8 -16.67 -1.59 -3.21
N ILE A 9 -17.16 -1.40 -1.98
CA ILE A 9 -16.76 -2.23 -0.83
C ILE A 9 -17.19 -3.68 -1.04
N THR A 10 -18.43 -3.91 -1.40
CA THR A 10 -18.96 -5.27 -1.65
C THR A 10 -18.22 -5.96 -2.80
N SER A 11 -17.89 -5.22 -3.86
CA SER A 11 -17.13 -5.78 -4.99
C SER A 11 -15.74 -6.20 -4.57
N LEU A 12 -15.02 -5.36 -3.80
CA LEU A 12 -13.70 -5.72 -3.30
C LEU A 12 -13.75 -6.98 -2.42
N GLU A 13 -14.72 -7.09 -1.52
CA GLU A 13 -14.91 -8.29 -0.69
C GLU A 13 -15.13 -9.54 -1.54
N LEU A 14 -16.02 -9.45 -2.56
CA LEU A 14 -16.28 -10.56 -3.46
C LEU A 14 -15.06 -10.93 -4.30
N PHE A 15 -14.38 -9.94 -4.88
CA PHE A 15 -13.14 -10.15 -5.64
C PHE A 15 -12.06 -10.78 -4.78
N ALA A 16 -11.88 -10.32 -3.54
CA ALA A 16 -10.92 -10.90 -2.61
C ALA A 16 -11.24 -12.36 -2.23
N GLN A 17 -12.52 -12.74 -2.17
CA GLN A 17 -12.95 -14.09 -1.81
C GLN A 17 -12.92 -15.06 -2.99
N LYS A 18 -13.42 -14.64 -4.16
CA LYS A 18 -13.70 -15.53 -5.30
C LYS A 18 -12.80 -15.31 -6.51
N GLY A 19 -11.90 -14.33 -6.47
CA GLY A 19 -11.15 -13.86 -7.61
C GLY A 19 -11.92 -12.85 -8.46
N TYR A 20 -11.18 -12.08 -9.24
CA TYR A 20 -11.78 -11.08 -10.10
C TYR A 20 -12.71 -11.72 -11.12
N ASP A 21 -12.25 -12.73 -11.87
CA ASP A 21 -13.03 -13.37 -12.93
C ASP A 21 -14.18 -14.22 -12.40
N GLY A 22 -14.08 -14.76 -11.19
CA GLY A 22 -15.12 -15.57 -10.54
C GLY A 22 -16.36 -14.78 -10.09
N VAL A 23 -16.36 -13.42 -10.20
CA VAL A 23 -17.45 -12.56 -9.74
C VAL A 23 -18.16 -11.88 -10.91
N SER A 24 -19.48 -11.98 -10.96
CA SER A 24 -20.33 -11.28 -11.94
C SER A 24 -20.93 -9.99 -11.39
N VAL A 25 -21.22 -9.01 -12.28
CA VAL A 25 -21.93 -7.77 -11.92
C VAL A 25 -23.30 -8.05 -11.30
N ARG A 26 -23.98 -9.12 -11.74
CA ARG A 26 -25.27 -9.53 -11.16
C ARG A 26 -25.13 -10.02 -9.71
N GLU A 27 -24.06 -10.71 -9.42
CA GLU A 27 -23.76 -11.18 -8.06
C GLU A 27 -23.45 -9.99 -7.13
N ILE A 28 -22.66 -9.03 -7.61
CA ILE A 28 -22.41 -7.78 -6.87
C ILE A 28 -23.73 -7.06 -6.58
N ALA A 29 -24.58 -6.87 -7.58
CA ALA A 29 -25.87 -6.20 -7.43
C ALA A 29 -26.76 -6.92 -6.39
N ALA A 30 -26.84 -8.25 -6.46
CA ALA A 30 -27.60 -9.06 -5.51
C ALA A 30 -27.05 -8.91 -4.06
N LYS A 31 -25.73 -8.93 -3.89
CA LYS A 31 -25.10 -8.79 -2.57
C LYS A 31 -25.27 -7.38 -1.97
N VAL A 32 -25.28 -6.33 -2.82
CA VAL A 32 -25.57 -4.94 -2.43
C VAL A 32 -27.03 -4.72 -2.09
N GLY A 33 -27.94 -5.59 -2.60
CA GLY A 33 -29.37 -5.48 -2.44
C GLY A 33 -30.03 -4.52 -3.46
N VAL A 34 -29.45 -4.42 -4.67
CA VAL A 34 -29.99 -3.59 -5.76
C VAL A 34 -30.20 -4.42 -7.03
N GLN A 35 -31.00 -3.92 -7.95
CA GLN A 35 -31.12 -4.54 -9.27
C GLN A 35 -29.87 -4.24 -10.11
N ALA A 36 -29.50 -5.15 -11.00
CA ALA A 36 -28.36 -4.96 -11.90
C ALA A 36 -28.47 -3.66 -12.72
N SER A 37 -29.67 -3.27 -13.15
CA SER A 37 -29.94 -2.01 -13.86
C SER A 37 -29.59 -0.76 -13.02
N ALA A 38 -29.75 -0.82 -11.70
CA ALA A 38 -29.38 0.27 -10.81
C ALA A 38 -27.84 0.34 -10.64
N LEU A 39 -27.15 -0.80 -10.62
CA LEU A 39 -25.69 -0.86 -10.60
C LEU A 39 -25.10 -0.26 -11.88
N TYR A 40 -25.66 -0.58 -13.05
CA TYR A 40 -25.21 -0.02 -14.33
C TYR A 40 -25.40 1.50 -14.47
N LYS A 41 -26.18 2.15 -13.61
CA LYS A 41 -26.23 3.63 -13.52
C LYS A 41 -24.95 4.23 -12.90
N HIS A 42 -24.21 3.43 -12.15
CA HIS A 42 -22.97 3.87 -11.46
C HIS A 42 -21.69 3.41 -12.16
N PHE A 43 -21.72 2.22 -12.79
CA PHE A 43 -20.57 1.59 -13.43
C PHE A 43 -21.00 0.84 -14.67
N SER A 44 -20.42 1.13 -15.83
CA SER A 44 -20.80 0.53 -17.13
C SER A 44 -20.41 -0.95 -17.24
N ASN A 45 -19.39 -1.38 -16.52
CA ASN A 45 -18.85 -2.75 -16.54
C ASN A 45 -18.06 -3.09 -15.28
N LYS A 46 -17.56 -4.33 -15.20
CA LYS A 46 -16.77 -4.83 -14.06
C LYS A 46 -15.41 -4.13 -13.91
N ASP A 47 -14.79 -3.73 -15.02
CA ASP A 47 -13.51 -3.01 -14.98
C ASP A 47 -13.67 -1.60 -14.39
N GLU A 48 -14.79 -0.91 -14.69
CA GLU A 48 -15.10 0.37 -14.03
C GLU A 48 -15.33 0.23 -12.52
N ILE A 49 -15.90 -0.90 -12.08
CA ILE A 49 -16.03 -1.19 -10.66
C ILE A 49 -14.63 -1.39 -10.05
N LEU A 50 -13.74 -2.15 -10.71
CA LEU A 50 -12.37 -2.33 -10.27
C LEU A 50 -11.62 -0.98 -10.19
N ASN A 51 -11.76 -0.13 -11.20
CA ASN A 51 -11.20 1.22 -11.17
C ASN A 51 -11.75 2.07 -10.00
N GLY A 52 -13.03 1.89 -9.68
CA GLY A 52 -13.65 2.48 -8.49
C GLY A 52 -13.03 1.96 -7.18
N VAL A 53 -12.75 0.66 -7.10
CA VAL A 53 -12.03 0.05 -5.98
C VAL A 53 -10.61 0.62 -5.86
N VAL A 54 -9.87 0.69 -6.98
CA VAL A 54 -8.53 1.29 -7.02
C VAL A 54 -8.54 2.72 -6.49
N SER A 55 -9.47 3.55 -6.99
CA SER A 55 -9.58 4.96 -6.58
C SER A 55 -9.91 5.11 -5.09
N ALA A 56 -10.88 4.33 -4.60
CA ALA A 56 -11.27 4.38 -3.19
C ALA A 56 -10.17 3.90 -2.26
N THR A 57 -9.44 2.84 -2.64
CA THR A 57 -8.30 2.35 -1.85
C THR A 57 -7.14 3.36 -1.85
N SER A 58 -6.85 3.98 -2.99
CA SER A 58 -5.82 5.02 -3.09
C SER A 58 -6.13 6.21 -2.19
N GLU A 59 -7.39 6.67 -2.17
CA GLU A 59 -7.80 7.77 -1.30
C GLU A 59 -7.71 7.36 0.19
N LYS A 60 -8.11 6.14 0.53
CA LYS A 60 -7.98 5.60 1.90
C LYS A 60 -6.51 5.56 2.38
N ILE A 61 -5.59 5.12 1.51
CA ILE A 61 -4.15 5.13 1.81
C ILE A 61 -3.66 6.56 2.03
N LYS A 62 -4.04 7.47 1.14
CA LYS A 62 -3.66 8.88 1.21
C LYS A 62 -4.18 9.55 2.48
N GLU A 63 -5.45 9.38 2.84
CA GLU A 63 -6.01 9.87 4.09
C GLU A 63 -5.24 9.33 5.31
N SER A 64 -4.89 8.04 5.30
CA SER A 64 -4.11 7.43 6.37
C SER A 64 -2.71 8.02 6.47
N TYR A 65 -2.08 8.35 5.34
CA TYR A 65 -0.77 9.00 5.32
C TYR A 65 -0.87 10.42 5.90
N GLN A 66 -1.90 11.18 5.55
CA GLN A 66 -2.12 12.51 6.10
C GLN A 66 -2.35 12.48 7.62
N VAL A 67 -3.20 11.57 8.11
CA VAL A 67 -3.46 11.40 9.56
C VAL A 67 -2.19 11.03 10.33
N ASN A 68 -1.33 10.20 9.77
CA ASN A 68 -0.08 9.77 10.38
C ASN A 68 1.10 10.73 10.08
N GLN A 69 0.85 11.87 9.44
CA GLN A 69 1.88 12.85 9.04
C GLN A 69 3.01 12.25 8.21
N ILE A 70 2.68 11.25 7.39
CA ILE A 70 3.64 10.61 6.49
C ILE A 70 3.85 11.54 5.29
N PRO A 71 5.07 11.97 5.00
CA PRO A 71 5.35 12.82 3.85
C PRO A 71 4.96 12.10 2.55
N GLU A 72 4.09 12.73 1.76
CA GLU A 72 3.88 12.28 0.38
C GLU A 72 5.12 12.66 -0.45
N ALA A 73 5.82 11.68 -1.00
CA ALA A 73 7.07 11.85 -1.74
C ALA A 73 7.01 12.86 -2.92
N VAL A 74 5.84 13.38 -3.24
CA VAL A 74 5.62 14.12 -4.50
C VAL A 74 5.31 15.60 -4.32
N LYS A 75 4.92 16.06 -3.12
CA LYS A 75 4.34 17.42 -3.02
C LYS A 75 5.22 18.50 -2.42
N ASN A 76 6.10 18.18 -1.48
CA ASN A 76 6.90 19.23 -0.83
C ASN A 76 8.23 18.69 -0.30
N LYS A 77 9.33 19.03 -1.00
CA LYS A 77 10.69 18.62 -0.63
C LYS A 77 11.08 19.05 0.78
N ASP A 78 10.70 20.26 1.17
CA ASP A 78 11.07 20.84 2.46
C ASP A 78 10.35 20.13 3.62
N GLU A 79 9.10 19.70 3.42
CA GLU A 79 8.33 18.94 4.43
C GLU A 79 8.93 17.55 4.70
N ILE A 80 9.42 16.85 3.67
CA ILE A 80 10.07 15.56 3.82
C ILE A 80 11.34 15.68 4.66
N THR A 81 12.17 16.65 4.34
CA THR A 81 13.43 16.94 5.03
C THR A 81 13.20 17.30 6.51
N GLN A 82 12.29 18.26 6.77
CA GLN A 82 11.93 18.66 8.12
C GLN A 82 11.34 17.52 8.95
N SER A 83 10.50 16.68 8.33
CA SER A 83 9.92 15.51 9.00
C SER A 83 11.00 14.51 9.38
N TYR A 84 11.97 14.22 8.52
CA TYR A 84 13.05 13.27 8.82
C TYR A 84 13.97 13.77 9.94
N GLU A 85 14.30 15.07 9.96
CA GLU A 85 15.10 15.67 11.05
C GLU A 85 14.39 15.61 12.40
N ALA A 86 13.05 15.68 12.40
CA ALA A 86 12.24 15.66 13.60
C ALA A 86 12.05 14.23 14.19
N PHE A 87 12.19 13.19 13.37
CA PHE A 87 11.94 11.81 13.83
C PHE A 87 13.18 11.15 14.42
N SER A 88 13.05 10.63 15.64
CA SER A 88 13.98 9.65 16.19
C SER A 88 13.84 8.31 15.46
N THR A 89 14.87 7.46 15.52
CA THR A 89 14.81 6.10 14.98
C THR A 89 13.58 5.33 15.46
N ARG A 90 13.22 5.50 16.74
CA ARG A 90 12.03 4.85 17.32
C ARG A 90 10.74 5.32 16.66
N GLN A 91 10.60 6.61 16.44
CA GLN A 91 9.42 7.15 15.75
C GLN A 91 9.32 6.68 14.30
N LEU A 92 10.45 6.50 13.59
CA LEU A 92 10.47 5.90 12.26
C LEU A 92 10.03 4.43 12.28
N CYS A 93 10.45 3.67 13.28
CA CYS A 93 9.99 2.29 13.48
C CYS A 93 8.47 2.26 13.73
N ASP A 94 7.96 3.11 14.64
CA ASP A 94 6.53 3.18 14.96
C ASP A 94 5.71 3.62 13.73
N LEU A 95 6.19 4.59 12.96
CA LEU A 95 5.57 5.04 11.74
C LEU A 95 5.49 3.92 10.69
N THR A 96 6.62 3.23 10.44
CA THR A 96 6.67 2.10 9.50
C THR A 96 5.74 0.97 9.95
N TRP A 97 5.64 0.73 11.28
CA TRP A 97 4.69 -0.24 11.83
C TRP A 97 3.23 0.17 11.60
N ASN A 98 2.88 1.43 11.77
CA ASN A 98 1.53 1.92 11.49
C ASN A 98 1.16 1.76 10.00
N ILE A 99 2.10 2.04 9.11
CA ILE A 99 1.93 1.77 7.67
C ILE A 99 1.75 0.27 7.41
N PHE A 100 2.58 -0.57 8.03
CA PHE A 100 2.46 -2.02 7.92
C PHE A 100 1.07 -2.50 8.36
N GLN A 101 0.55 -1.99 9.48
CA GLN A 101 -0.80 -2.32 9.97
C GLN A 101 -1.89 -1.84 9.00
N LEU A 102 -1.77 -0.68 8.37
CA LEU A 102 -2.70 -0.24 7.35
C LEU A 102 -2.81 -1.27 6.21
N PHE A 103 -1.68 -1.74 5.70
CA PHE A 103 -1.65 -2.71 4.60
C PHE A 103 -2.03 -4.13 4.97
N THR A 104 -2.03 -4.48 6.26
CA THR A 104 -2.32 -5.84 6.74
C THR A 104 -3.67 -5.96 7.45
N LYS A 105 -4.12 -4.92 8.15
CA LYS A 105 -5.32 -4.97 9.01
C LYS A 105 -6.49 -4.13 8.53
N ASP A 106 -6.26 -3.02 7.79
CA ASP A 106 -7.40 -2.29 7.23
C ASP A 106 -8.12 -3.16 6.19
N PRO A 107 -9.44 -3.42 6.35
CA PRO A 107 -10.13 -4.38 5.49
C PRO A 107 -10.11 -4.01 4.01
N MET A 108 -10.17 -2.72 3.66
CA MET A 108 -10.13 -2.27 2.28
C MET A 108 -8.72 -2.44 1.70
N VAL A 109 -7.71 -1.94 2.38
CA VAL A 109 -6.32 -1.92 1.88
C VAL A 109 -5.74 -3.34 1.82
N SER A 110 -5.98 -4.16 2.86
CA SER A 110 -5.47 -5.54 2.91
C SER A 110 -6.15 -6.45 1.88
N ASN A 111 -7.47 -6.34 1.70
CA ASN A 111 -8.19 -7.10 0.66
C ASN A 111 -7.74 -6.68 -0.74
N PHE A 112 -7.54 -5.39 -0.98
CA PHE A 112 -7.02 -4.90 -2.25
C PHE A 112 -5.62 -5.44 -2.55
N ARG A 113 -4.69 -5.37 -1.59
CA ARG A 113 -3.34 -5.91 -1.74
C ARG A 113 -3.36 -7.41 -2.04
N LYS A 114 -4.14 -8.19 -1.28
CA LYS A 114 -4.27 -9.65 -1.45
C LYS A 114 -4.91 -10.01 -2.79
N LEU A 115 -5.91 -9.26 -3.22
CA LEU A 115 -6.53 -9.43 -4.54
C LEU A 115 -5.49 -9.25 -5.65
N LEU A 116 -4.77 -8.12 -5.66
CA LEU A 116 -3.79 -7.84 -6.70
C LEU A 116 -2.66 -8.88 -6.71
N MET A 117 -2.15 -9.25 -5.52
CA MET A 117 -1.09 -10.25 -5.38
C MET A 117 -1.51 -11.62 -5.93
N ARG A 118 -2.75 -12.03 -5.71
CA ARG A 118 -3.25 -13.32 -6.18
C ARG A 118 -3.51 -13.36 -7.68
N GLU A 119 -4.13 -12.31 -8.22
CA GLU A 119 -4.64 -12.29 -9.60
C GLU A 119 -3.62 -11.80 -10.64
N GLN A 120 -2.43 -11.33 -10.21
CA GLN A 120 -1.42 -10.78 -11.10
C GLN A 120 -0.95 -11.74 -12.21
N PHE A 121 -1.02 -13.04 -11.96
CA PHE A 121 -0.58 -14.05 -12.93
C PHE A 121 -1.65 -14.41 -13.97
N GLU A 122 -2.92 -14.13 -13.67
CA GLU A 122 -4.06 -14.50 -14.52
C GLU A 122 -4.58 -13.30 -15.33
N ASN A 123 -4.44 -12.07 -14.79
CA ASN A 123 -5.02 -10.87 -15.38
C ASN A 123 -3.96 -9.77 -15.58
N LYS A 124 -3.67 -9.43 -16.86
CA LYS A 124 -2.65 -8.42 -17.21
C LYS A 124 -2.94 -7.03 -16.65
N HIS A 125 -4.20 -6.63 -16.54
CA HIS A 125 -4.58 -5.34 -15.97
C HIS A 125 -4.28 -5.32 -14.47
N ILE A 126 -4.62 -6.40 -13.77
CA ILE A 126 -4.31 -6.55 -12.34
C ILE A 126 -2.81 -6.69 -12.12
N ALA A 127 -2.07 -7.40 -13.00
CA ALA A 127 -0.61 -7.45 -12.94
C ALA A 127 0.03 -6.06 -12.96
N LYS A 128 -0.47 -5.19 -13.87
CA LYS A 128 0.01 -3.81 -13.93
C LYS A 128 -0.33 -3.02 -12.67
N LEU A 129 -1.54 -3.18 -12.13
CA LEU A 129 -1.91 -2.54 -10.86
C LEU A 129 -1.01 -3.02 -9.71
N TYR A 130 -0.71 -4.33 -9.66
CA TYR A 130 0.19 -4.87 -8.63
C TYR A 130 1.59 -4.27 -8.74
N ASP A 131 2.12 -4.17 -9.95
CA ASP A 131 3.42 -3.54 -10.22
C ASP A 131 3.43 -2.07 -9.80
N ASP A 132 2.40 -1.31 -10.21
CA ASP A 132 2.27 0.11 -9.91
C ASP A 132 2.12 0.41 -8.40
N PHE A 133 1.50 -0.48 -7.63
CA PHE A 133 1.27 -0.26 -6.19
C PHE A 133 2.34 -0.89 -5.30
N PHE A 134 2.84 -2.08 -5.65
CA PHE A 134 3.58 -2.94 -4.71
C PHE A 134 4.95 -3.42 -5.22
N VAL A 135 5.36 -3.06 -6.45
CA VAL A 135 6.68 -3.42 -6.99
C VAL A 135 7.38 -2.15 -7.45
N GLU A 136 7.35 -1.85 -8.74
CA GLU A 136 8.06 -0.69 -9.32
C GLU A 136 7.53 0.64 -8.78
N GLY A 137 6.23 0.78 -8.63
CA GLY A 137 5.64 2.02 -8.11
C GLY A 137 6.08 2.32 -6.68
N ALA A 138 6.11 1.30 -5.80
CA ALA A 138 6.60 1.45 -4.43
C ALA A 138 8.09 1.80 -4.40
N VAL A 139 8.93 1.06 -5.15
CA VAL A 139 10.38 1.31 -5.22
C VAL A 139 10.66 2.72 -5.75
N ASN A 140 9.98 3.15 -6.81
CA ASN A 140 10.15 4.48 -7.39
C ASN A 140 9.73 5.59 -6.41
N ASN A 141 8.70 5.35 -5.61
CA ASN A 141 8.26 6.30 -4.59
C ASN A 141 9.31 6.48 -3.48
N PHE A 142 9.83 5.39 -2.94
CA PHE A 142 10.91 5.43 -1.95
C PHE A 142 12.21 5.99 -2.54
N ALA A 143 12.54 5.67 -3.79
CA ALA A 143 13.74 6.21 -4.45
C ALA A 143 13.72 7.74 -4.53
N LYS A 144 12.57 8.35 -4.80
CA LYS A 144 12.41 9.82 -4.79
C LYS A 144 12.67 10.41 -3.39
N ILE A 145 12.16 9.76 -2.34
CA ILE A 145 12.37 10.18 -0.95
C ILE A 145 13.87 10.09 -0.62
N PHE A 146 14.50 8.96 -0.89
CA PHE A 146 15.92 8.75 -0.58
C PHE A 146 16.86 9.60 -1.44
N GLN A 147 16.47 9.91 -2.68
CA GLN A 147 17.19 10.88 -3.50
C GLN A 147 17.24 12.24 -2.82
N GLN A 148 16.12 12.70 -2.27
CA GLN A 148 16.07 13.95 -1.54
C GLN A 148 16.92 13.88 -0.28
N PHE A 149 16.81 12.82 0.53
CA PHE A 149 17.63 12.64 1.74
C PHE A 149 19.12 12.60 1.46
N SER A 150 19.54 12.02 0.33
CA SER A 150 20.96 12.05 -0.09
C SER A 150 21.39 13.46 -0.50
N ALA A 151 20.55 14.20 -1.21
CA ALA A 151 20.82 15.58 -1.61
C ALA A 151 20.95 16.53 -0.40
N ASP A 152 20.18 16.27 0.66
CA ASP A 152 20.20 17.04 1.91
C ASP A 152 21.28 16.59 2.90
N GLY A 153 22.08 15.57 2.51
CA GLY A 153 23.19 15.08 3.31
C GLY A 153 22.81 14.16 4.48
N PHE A 154 21.58 13.66 4.53
CA PHE A 154 21.13 12.71 5.56
C PHE A 154 21.59 11.28 5.26
N PHE A 155 21.63 10.92 3.99
CA PHE A 155 22.04 9.60 3.53
C PHE A 155 23.36 9.65 2.76
N LYS A 156 24.07 8.54 2.78
CA LYS A 156 25.29 8.34 1.98
C LYS A 156 24.98 8.52 0.48
N PRO A 157 25.90 9.00 -0.33
CA PRO A 157 25.73 9.19 -1.77
C PRO A 157 25.77 7.84 -2.52
N VAL A 158 24.72 7.03 -2.30
CA VAL A 158 24.48 5.75 -2.96
C VAL A 158 23.28 5.92 -3.89
N ASP A 159 23.20 5.11 -4.94
CA ASP A 159 22.06 5.10 -5.85
C ASP A 159 20.74 4.96 -5.07
N SER A 160 19.85 5.93 -5.23
CA SER A 160 18.61 6.04 -4.45
C SER A 160 17.64 4.88 -4.70
N ARG A 161 17.69 4.28 -5.90
CA ARG A 161 16.88 3.10 -6.21
C ARG A 161 17.39 1.87 -5.45
N MET A 162 18.72 1.73 -5.31
CA MET A 162 19.28 0.66 -4.50
C MET A 162 18.95 0.83 -3.02
N ILE A 163 18.99 2.06 -2.51
CA ILE A 163 18.54 2.35 -1.13
C ILE A 163 17.06 1.96 -0.98
N ALA A 164 16.21 2.32 -1.94
CA ALA A 164 14.78 1.99 -1.92
C ALA A 164 14.52 0.48 -1.93
N LEU A 165 15.26 -0.27 -2.73
CA LEU A 165 15.19 -1.74 -2.76
C LEU A 165 15.58 -2.36 -1.42
N HIS A 166 16.68 -1.89 -0.82
CA HIS A 166 17.12 -2.35 0.52
C HIS A 166 16.10 -2.02 1.61
N PHE A 167 15.40 -0.90 1.50
CA PHE A 167 14.36 -0.51 2.44
C PHE A 167 13.11 -1.36 2.30
N TYR A 168 12.59 -1.46 1.07
CA TYR A 168 11.25 -1.97 0.84
C TYR A 168 11.14 -3.49 0.70
N ALA A 169 12.15 -4.16 0.13
CA ALA A 169 12.08 -5.60 -0.12
C ALA A 169 11.83 -6.44 1.15
N PRO A 170 12.49 -6.19 2.31
CA PRO A 170 12.17 -6.89 3.55
C PRO A 170 10.74 -6.62 4.06
N ILE A 171 10.22 -5.40 3.89
CA ILE A 171 8.84 -5.06 4.28
C ILE A 171 7.84 -5.85 3.44
N GLN A 172 8.09 -5.98 2.13
CA GLN A 172 7.26 -6.79 1.23
C GLN A 172 7.27 -8.28 1.62
N LEU A 173 8.42 -8.81 2.03
CA LEU A 173 8.52 -10.17 2.56
C LEU A 173 7.71 -10.34 3.85
N LEU A 174 7.76 -9.35 4.75
CA LEU A 174 7.00 -9.39 5.99
C LEU A 174 5.48 -9.32 5.78
N PHE A 175 4.99 -8.64 4.72
CA PHE A 175 3.58 -8.71 4.34
C PHE A 175 3.16 -10.14 4.02
N GLN A 176 3.97 -10.87 3.22
CA GLN A 176 3.67 -12.26 2.87
C GLN A 176 3.70 -13.17 4.09
N LYS A 177 4.69 -12.98 4.99
CA LYS A 177 4.75 -13.74 6.25
C LYS A 177 3.52 -13.49 7.11
N TYR A 178 3.10 -12.25 7.28
CA TYR A 178 1.88 -11.90 8.04
C TYR A 178 0.61 -12.53 7.44
N ASP A 179 0.50 -12.57 6.11
CA ASP A 179 -0.67 -13.18 5.46
C ASP A 179 -0.77 -14.68 5.68
N CYS A 180 0.38 -15.37 5.80
CA CYS A 180 0.44 -16.80 6.07
C CYS A 180 0.28 -17.13 7.56
N GLU A 181 0.83 -16.29 8.45
CA GLU A 181 0.96 -16.55 9.88
C GLU A 181 0.64 -15.28 10.68
N PRO A 182 -0.64 -14.83 10.74
CA PRO A 182 -1.02 -13.59 11.44
C PRO A 182 -0.71 -13.60 12.93
N GLU A 183 -0.63 -14.78 13.54
CA GLU A 183 -0.27 -15.00 14.95
C GLU A 183 1.17 -14.60 15.27
N CYS A 184 2.04 -14.56 14.26
CA CYS A 184 3.44 -14.12 14.38
C CYS A 184 3.61 -12.59 14.41
N GLU A 185 2.55 -11.82 14.60
CA GLU A 185 2.56 -10.34 14.55
C GLU A 185 3.66 -9.71 15.42
N SER A 186 3.85 -10.18 16.64
CA SER A 186 4.88 -9.65 17.54
C SER A 186 6.30 -9.86 17.02
N GLN A 187 6.56 -11.03 16.42
CA GLN A 187 7.86 -11.33 15.81
C GLN A 187 8.09 -10.49 14.54
N ILE A 188 7.04 -10.32 13.74
CA ILE A 188 7.08 -9.50 12.53
C ILE A 188 7.38 -8.04 12.89
N LYS A 189 6.74 -7.51 13.94
CA LYS A 189 7.01 -6.17 14.45
C LYS A 189 8.48 -6.02 14.87
N GLU A 190 9.02 -6.98 15.61
CA GLU A 190 10.40 -6.96 16.02
C GLU A 190 11.36 -6.98 14.83
N LEU A 191 11.15 -7.87 13.85
CA LEU A 191 11.94 -7.94 12.63
C LEU A 191 11.88 -6.63 11.84
N LEU A 192 10.70 -6.02 11.74
CA LEU A 192 10.54 -4.74 11.07
C LEU A 192 11.36 -3.64 11.75
N TYR A 193 11.33 -3.57 13.09
CA TYR A 193 12.09 -2.60 13.86
C TYR A 193 13.59 -2.79 13.68
N GLN A 194 14.08 -4.02 13.82
CA GLN A 194 15.48 -4.37 13.59
C GLN A 194 15.93 -4.00 12.17
N HIS A 195 15.06 -4.23 11.18
CA HIS A 195 15.32 -3.84 9.79
C HIS A 195 15.49 -2.32 9.66
N ILE A 196 14.56 -1.51 10.20
CA ILE A 196 14.63 -0.05 10.11
C ILE A 196 15.85 0.51 10.83
N GLU A 197 16.19 -0.03 12.00
CA GLU A 197 17.39 0.36 12.74
C GLU A 197 18.69 0.03 11.96
N LEU A 198 18.77 -1.19 11.40
CA LEU A 198 19.91 -1.62 10.60
C LEU A 198 20.02 -0.81 9.30
N PHE A 199 18.88 -0.54 8.65
CA PHE A 199 18.83 0.29 7.46
C PHE A 199 19.36 1.70 7.76
N GLY A 200 18.93 2.35 8.84
CA GLY A 200 19.44 3.64 9.27
C GLY A 200 20.97 3.63 9.49
N LYS A 201 21.49 2.63 10.22
CA LYS A 201 22.94 2.48 10.44
C LYS A 201 23.74 2.33 9.15
N ASN A 202 23.19 1.63 8.14
CA ASN A 202 23.90 1.35 6.90
C ASN A 202 23.90 2.55 5.94
N PHE A 203 22.82 3.28 5.86
CA PHE A 203 22.60 4.31 4.84
C PHE A 203 22.64 5.75 5.36
N SER A 204 22.47 6.00 6.66
CA SER A 204 22.66 7.35 7.22
C SER A 204 24.09 7.85 7.00
N ALA A 205 24.21 9.15 6.64
CA ALA A 205 25.48 9.83 6.52
C ALA A 205 26.07 10.24 7.90
N LYS A 206 25.20 10.39 8.91
CA LYS A 206 25.61 10.68 10.30
C LYS A 206 25.75 9.34 11.04
N ASN A 207 26.95 9.03 11.46
CA ASN A 207 27.22 7.95 12.42
C ASN A 207 26.82 8.39 13.82
#